data_7b582782bcb5eba947294a16465d8341
#
_entry.id   7b582782bcb5eba947294a16465d8341
#
_cell.length_a   1.000
_cell.length_b   1.000
_cell.length_c   1.000
_cell.angle_alpha   90.00
_cell.angle_beta   90.00
_cell.angle_gamma   90.00
#
_symmetry.space_group_name_H-M   'P 1'
#
loop_
_entity.id
_entity.type
_entity.pdbx_description
1 polymer ?
#
loop_
_entity_poly.entity_id
_entity_poly.type
_entity_poly.pdbx_seq_one_letter_code
_entity_poly.pdbx_strand_id
1 'polypeptide(L)'
;MMATWAEFEAGAPRMAARGLEQLRTIPVGYLATVRRDGSPRLHPVCPHLALGRLFVVVTDQSPKRFDLVNDGRYSLHLLPPPLPPEDPAFDEFELNVTGRARRVPVSDAATWAAVRAVCPYEFPDSHWLFELEIEGALTSVWDPIGAPGRRAHRLAWRPGEAEHPPRNEATAFG
;
A
#
# COMPACT_ATOMS: atom_id res chain seq x y z
N MET A 1 12.94 4.56 9.92
CA MET A 1 11.85 5.40 10.47
C MET A 1 10.56 4.96 9.82
N MET A 2 9.43 4.92 10.53
CA MET A 2 8.11 4.61 9.97
C MET A 2 7.31 5.90 9.88
N ALA A 3 6.43 6.00 8.89
CA ALA A 3 5.57 7.15 8.66
C ALA A 3 4.10 6.73 8.56
N THR A 4 3.21 7.65 8.84
CA THR A 4 1.78 7.57 8.54
C THR A 4 1.51 7.90 7.08
N TRP A 5 0.27 7.67 6.62
CA TRP A 5 -0.14 8.12 5.28
C TRP A 5 -0.09 9.64 5.14
N ALA A 6 -0.45 10.39 6.18
CA ALA A 6 -0.39 11.86 6.16
C ALA A 6 1.04 12.39 6.00
N GLU A 7 2.03 11.74 6.63
CA GLU A 7 3.44 12.07 6.45
C GLU A 7 3.95 11.68 5.06
N PHE A 8 3.48 10.56 4.50
CA PHE A 8 3.74 10.19 3.11
C PHE A 8 3.14 11.23 2.14
N GLU A 9 1.90 11.64 2.37
CA GLU A 9 1.23 12.67 1.56
C GLU A 9 1.97 14.02 1.63
N ALA A 10 2.46 14.41 2.80
CA ALA A 10 3.26 15.63 2.96
C ALA A 10 4.62 15.54 2.25
N GLY A 11 5.28 14.38 2.26
CA GLY A 11 6.61 14.19 1.68
C GLY A 11 6.60 13.85 0.18
N ALA A 12 5.51 13.22 -0.32
CA ALA A 12 5.36 12.79 -1.71
C ALA A 12 3.91 13.03 -2.21
N PRO A 13 3.47 14.30 -2.29
CA PRO A 13 2.05 14.62 -2.53
C PRO A 13 1.52 14.08 -3.87
N ARG A 14 2.34 14.02 -4.92
CA ARG A 14 1.93 13.49 -6.23
C ARG A 14 1.71 11.99 -6.18
N MET A 15 2.62 11.25 -5.52
CA MET A 15 2.51 9.80 -5.35
C MET A 15 1.28 9.45 -4.51
N ALA A 16 1.09 10.14 -3.38
CA ALA A 16 -0.01 9.88 -2.46
C ALA A 16 -1.38 10.23 -3.07
N ALA A 17 -1.49 11.36 -3.80
CA ALA A 17 -2.72 11.75 -4.48
C ALA A 17 -3.16 10.70 -5.52
N ARG A 18 -2.23 10.18 -6.31
CA ARG A 18 -2.53 9.14 -7.30
C ARG A 18 -2.86 7.79 -6.64
N GLY A 19 -2.17 7.42 -5.56
CA GLY A 19 -2.51 6.24 -4.79
C GLY A 19 -3.91 6.32 -4.17
N LEU A 20 -4.30 7.51 -3.68
CA LEU A 20 -5.65 7.75 -3.18
C LEU A 20 -6.71 7.63 -4.28
N GLU A 21 -6.42 8.15 -5.49
CA GLU A 21 -7.30 8.00 -6.65
C GLU A 21 -7.47 6.53 -7.04
N GLN A 22 -6.38 5.75 -7.07
CA GLN A 22 -6.45 4.29 -7.30
C GLN A 22 -7.34 3.60 -6.28
N LEU A 23 -7.17 3.88 -4.98
CA LEU A 23 -7.98 3.28 -3.92
C LEU A 23 -9.46 3.65 -4.02
N ARG A 24 -9.79 4.84 -4.56
CA ARG A 24 -11.18 5.25 -4.81
C ARG A 24 -11.80 4.52 -6.01
N THR A 25 -11.00 4.24 -7.03
CA THR A 25 -11.44 3.57 -8.27
C THR A 25 -11.46 2.05 -8.10
N ILE A 26 -10.41 1.49 -7.52
CA ILE A 26 -10.26 0.06 -7.23
C ILE A 26 -9.88 -0.07 -5.75
N PRO A 27 -10.85 -0.29 -4.84
CA PRO A 27 -10.60 -0.34 -3.40
C PRO A 27 -9.95 -1.68 -2.98
N VAL A 28 -9.11 -2.25 -3.83
CA VAL A 28 -8.40 -3.50 -3.60
C VAL A 28 -6.92 -3.34 -3.95
N GLY A 29 -6.06 -3.85 -3.09
CA GLY A 29 -4.63 -4.00 -3.36
C GLY A 29 -4.17 -5.41 -3.03
N TYR A 30 -2.97 -5.77 -3.48
CA TYR A 30 -2.32 -7.02 -3.10
C TYR A 30 -1.35 -6.79 -1.95
N LEU A 31 -1.62 -7.43 -0.81
CA LEU A 31 -0.77 -7.39 0.37
C LEU A 31 0.10 -8.65 0.41
N ALA A 32 1.41 -8.46 0.30
CA ALA A 32 2.39 -9.49 0.60
C ALA A 32 2.77 -9.42 2.08
N THR A 33 2.84 -10.59 2.73
CA THR A 33 3.27 -10.77 4.12
C THR A 33 4.35 -11.84 4.17
N VAL A 34 5.08 -11.94 5.29
CA VAL A 34 6.15 -12.91 5.50
C VAL A 34 5.67 -13.98 6.48
N ARG A 35 5.63 -15.24 6.05
CA ARG A 35 5.29 -16.38 6.88
C ARG A 35 6.40 -16.67 7.89
N ARG A 36 6.10 -17.50 8.89
CA ARG A 36 7.06 -17.90 9.91
C ARG A 36 8.31 -18.61 9.35
N ASP A 37 8.17 -19.30 8.23
CA ASP A 37 9.27 -19.97 7.52
C ASP A 37 10.04 -19.03 6.56
N GLY A 38 9.70 -17.73 6.53
CA GLY A 38 10.29 -16.73 5.65
C GLY A 38 9.69 -16.67 4.25
N SER A 39 8.83 -17.62 3.88
CA SER A 39 8.19 -17.60 2.55
C SER A 39 7.16 -16.47 2.43
N PRO A 40 6.98 -15.89 1.23
CA PRO A 40 5.98 -14.86 1.02
C PRO A 40 4.56 -15.45 0.97
N ARG A 41 3.58 -14.63 1.38
CA ARG A 41 2.16 -14.88 1.18
C ARG A 41 1.54 -13.66 0.54
N LEU A 42 0.78 -13.83 -0.53
CA LEU A 42 0.10 -12.75 -1.25
C LEU A 42 -1.41 -12.92 -1.13
N HIS A 43 -2.11 -11.83 -0.79
CA HIS A 43 -3.57 -11.81 -0.70
C HIS A 43 -4.15 -10.49 -1.18
N PRO A 44 -5.32 -10.49 -1.82
CA PRO A 44 -6.10 -9.28 -1.99
C PRO A 44 -6.58 -8.77 -0.62
N VAL A 45 -6.56 -7.47 -0.45
CA VAL A 45 -7.07 -6.75 0.73
C VAL A 45 -7.78 -5.47 0.29
N CYS A 46 -8.66 -4.95 1.14
CA CYS A 46 -9.25 -3.62 0.97
C CYS A 46 -8.55 -2.67 1.96
N PRO A 47 -7.60 -1.83 1.50
CA PRO A 47 -7.00 -0.83 2.37
C PRO A 47 -7.98 0.31 2.66
N HIS A 48 -7.93 0.83 3.88
CA HIS A 48 -8.77 1.93 4.34
C HIS A 48 -7.92 3.08 4.84
N LEU A 49 -8.25 4.31 4.45
CA LEU A 49 -7.62 5.52 4.96
C LEU A 49 -8.54 6.18 5.99
N ALA A 50 -8.06 6.28 7.23
CA ALA A 50 -8.75 6.94 8.32
C ALA A 50 -7.71 7.66 9.20
N LEU A 51 -8.07 8.81 9.75
CA LEU A 51 -7.20 9.58 10.65
C LEU A 51 -5.78 9.87 10.06
N GLY A 52 -5.66 10.04 8.75
CA GLY A 52 -4.37 10.21 8.07
C GLY A 52 -3.45 8.98 8.11
N ARG A 53 -4.01 7.79 8.32
CA ARG A 53 -3.30 6.51 8.49
C ARG A 53 -3.90 5.45 7.58
N LEU A 54 -3.10 4.47 7.20
CA LEU A 54 -3.51 3.37 6.32
C LEU A 54 -3.80 2.12 7.15
N PHE A 55 -4.94 1.48 6.90
CA PHE A 55 -5.40 0.31 7.65
C PHE A 55 -5.83 -0.84 6.74
N VAL A 56 -5.76 -2.06 7.28
CA VAL A 56 -6.41 -3.24 6.72
C VAL A 56 -7.16 -4.00 7.81
N VAL A 57 -8.37 -4.47 7.47
CA VAL A 57 -9.15 -5.38 8.31
C VAL A 57 -8.87 -6.80 7.86
N VAL A 58 -8.49 -7.65 8.79
CA VAL A 58 -8.16 -9.06 8.55
C VAL A 58 -9.11 -9.94 9.32
N THR A 59 -9.81 -10.84 8.62
CA THR A 59 -10.73 -11.78 9.26
C THR A 59 -10.01 -12.69 10.26
N ASP A 60 -10.72 -13.13 11.29
CA ASP A 60 -10.22 -14.03 12.33
C ASP A 60 -9.80 -15.41 11.79
N GLN A 61 -10.27 -15.81 10.61
CA GLN A 61 -9.89 -17.06 9.96
C GLN A 61 -8.66 -16.92 9.03
N SER A 62 -8.24 -15.69 8.71
CA SER A 62 -7.17 -15.47 7.76
C SER A 62 -5.78 -15.67 8.37
N PRO A 63 -4.94 -16.56 7.80
CA PRO A 63 -3.61 -16.83 8.33
C PRO A 63 -2.65 -15.64 8.26
N LYS A 64 -2.88 -14.66 7.38
CA LYS A 64 -2.05 -13.44 7.27
C LYS A 64 -2.02 -12.61 8.55
N ARG A 65 -3.04 -12.73 9.44
CA ARG A 65 -3.03 -12.07 10.75
C ARG A 65 -1.84 -12.49 11.61
N PHE A 66 -1.46 -13.77 11.53
CA PHE A 66 -0.31 -14.30 12.26
C PHE A 66 1.00 -13.85 11.64
N ASP A 67 1.07 -13.77 10.30
CA ASP A 67 2.24 -13.24 9.60
C ASP A 67 2.51 -11.80 10.03
N LEU A 68 1.47 -10.94 10.04
CA LEU A 68 1.56 -9.53 10.42
C LEU A 68 1.91 -9.31 11.90
N VAL A 69 1.55 -10.24 12.79
CA VAL A 69 1.96 -10.16 14.21
C VAL A 69 3.39 -10.67 14.40
N ASN A 70 3.77 -11.76 13.73
CA ASN A 70 5.05 -12.43 13.97
C ASN A 70 6.23 -11.69 13.33
N ASP A 71 6.08 -11.23 12.10
CA ASP A 71 7.13 -10.51 11.34
C ASP A 71 6.80 -9.03 11.19
N GLY A 72 5.56 -8.73 10.84
CA GLY A 72 5.04 -7.37 10.62
C GLY A 72 5.42 -6.76 9.28
N ARG A 73 6.46 -7.21 8.60
CA ARG A 73 6.84 -6.66 7.29
C ARG A 73 5.74 -6.92 6.26
N TYR A 74 5.50 -5.92 5.44
CA TYR A 74 4.53 -6.02 4.36
C TYR A 74 5.01 -5.27 3.11
N SER A 75 4.42 -5.66 1.97
CA SER A 75 4.40 -4.88 0.74
C SER A 75 2.97 -4.83 0.24
N LEU A 76 2.44 -3.64 0.04
CA LEU A 76 1.11 -3.41 -0.51
C LEU A 76 1.26 -2.84 -1.93
N HIS A 77 0.75 -3.55 -2.91
CA HIS A 77 0.72 -3.12 -4.31
C HIS A 77 -0.69 -2.71 -4.70
N LEU A 78 -0.87 -1.45 -5.09
CA LEU A 78 -2.12 -0.95 -5.66
C LEU A 78 -2.09 -1.16 -7.17
N LEU A 79 -3.18 -1.72 -7.67
CA LEU A 79 -3.32 -2.03 -9.09
C LEU A 79 -3.75 -0.80 -9.88
N PRO A 80 -3.22 -0.60 -11.08
CA PRO A 80 -3.83 0.32 -12.03
C PRO A 80 -5.23 -0.17 -12.40
N PRO A 81 -6.16 0.74 -12.75
CA PRO A 81 -7.45 0.33 -13.29
C PRO A 81 -7.25 -0.56 -14.52
N PRO A 82 -8.15 -1.54 -14.75
CA PRO A 82 -8.06 -2.38 -15.94
C PRO A 82 -8.16 -1.50 -17.19
N LEU A 83 -7.21 -1.70 -18.10
CA LEU A 83 -7.16 -1.02 -19.37
C LEU A 83 -8.34 -1.36 -20.28
N PRO A 84 -8.92 -0.36 -20.93
CA PRO A 84 -9.25 -0.52 -22.32
C PRO A 84 -7.93 -0.43 -23.11
N PRO A 85 -7.48 -1.46 -23.84
CA PRO A 85 -6.22 -1.43 -24.59
C PRO A 85 -6.12 -0.33 -25.65
N GLU A 86 -7.19 0.42 -25.84
CA GLU A 86 -7.39 1.40 -26.91
C GLU A 86 -7.44 2.86 -26.41
N ASP A 87 -7.38 3.10 -25.08
CA ASP A 87 -7.40 4.47 -24.55
C ASP A 87 -5.97 5.02 -24.49
N PRO A 88 -5.60 5.99 -25.35
CA PRO A 88 -4.27 6.62 -25.33
C PRO A 88 -4.04 7.46 -24.07
N ALA A 89 -5.08 7.75 -23.28
CA ALA A 89 -4.99 8.46 -22.01
C ALA A 89 -4.74 7.51 -20.81
N PHE A 90 -4.62 6.19 -21.04
CA PHE A 90 -4.35 5.25 -19.99
C PHE A 90 -2.96 5.45 -19.41
N ASP A 91 -2.98 5.86 -18.17
CA ASP A 91 -1.80 6.07 -17.37
C ASP A 91 -1.56 4.81 -16.48
N GLU A 92 -0.66 3.94 -16.91
CA GLU A 92 -0.24 2.76 -16.15
C GLU A 92 0.55 3.19 -14.91
N PHE A 93 -0.16 3.75 -13.93
CA PHE A 93 0.43 4.11 -12.65
C PHE A 93 0.33 2.93 -11.69
N GLU A 94 1.45 2.52 -11.16
CA GLU A 94 1.56 1.53 -10.09
C GLU A 94 2.09 2.20 -8.83
N LEU A 95 1.50 1.86 -7.67
CA LEU A 95 2.04 2.26 -6.37
C LEU A 95 2.30 1.02 -5.52
N ASN A 96 3.53 0.88 -5.10
CA ASN A 96 3.94 -0.08 -4.08
C ASN A 96 4.31 0.67 -2.80
N VAL A 97 3.73 0.25 -1.68
CA VAL A 97 4.01 0.78 -0.34
C VAL A 97 4.56 -0.35 0.52
N THR A 98 5.70 -0.14 1.15
CA THR A 98 6.34 -1.11 2.05
C THR A 98 6.46 -0.56 3.46
N GLY A 99 6.49 -1.46 4.45
CA GLY A 99 6.65 -1.05 5.83
C GLY A 99 6.35 -2.16 6.84
N ARG A 100 5.83 -1.75 8.01
CA ARG A 100 5.44 -2.67 9.07
C ARG A 100 4.00 -2.49 9.50
N ALA A 101 3.32 -3.61 9.67
CA ALA A 101 1.98 -3.62 10.21
C ALA A 101 2.02 -3.62 11.74
N ARG A 102 1.19 -2.80 12.35
CA ARG A 102 0.99 -2.73 13.79
C ARG A 102 -0.46 -3.08 14.11
N ARG A 103 -0.67 -4.08 14.96
CA ARG A 103 -2.02 -4.43 15.41
C ARG A 103 -2.62 -3.30 16.24
N VAL A 104 -3.85 -2.90 15.91
CA VAL A 104 -4.64 -1.95 16.67
C VAL A 104 -5.49 -2.73 17.67
N PRO A 105 -5.32 -2.54 18.99
CA PRO A 105 -6.11 -3.26 19.98
C PRO A 105 -7.58 -2.80 19.93
N VAL A 106 -8.50 -3.69 20.27
CA VAL A 106 -9.96 -3.36 20.32
C VAL A 106 -10.26 -2.25 21.34
N SER A 107 -9.41 -2.12 22.36
CA SER A 107 -9.51 -1.02 23.36
C SER A 107 -9.27 0.37 22.78
N ASP A 108 -8.64 0.49 21.60
CA ASP A 108 -8.54 1.76 20.85
C ASP A 108 -9.85 1.99 20.07
N ALA A 109 -10.91 2.23 20.82
CA ALA A 109 -12.25 2.38 20.27
C ALA A 109 -12.36 3.55 19.27
N ALA A 110 -11.57 4.60 19.45
CA ALA A 110 -11.59 5.76 18.55
C ALA A 110 -11.07 5.39 17.15
N THR A 111 -9.93 4.68 17.07
CA THR A 111 -9.39 4.21 15.79
C THR A 111 -10.33 3.20 15.13
N TRP A 112 -10.90 2.26 15.90
CA TRP A 112 -11.86 1.30 15.37
C TRP A 112 -13.11 1.98 14.80
N ALA A 113 -13.66 2.96 15.51
CA ALA A 113 -14.82 3.74 15.04
C ALA A 113 -14.51 4.50 13.75
N ALA A 114 -13.33 5.15 13.66
CA ALA A 114 -12.92 5.87 12.48
C ALA A 114 -12.75 4.96 11.25
N VAL A 115 -12.17 3.75 11.42
CA VAL A 115 -12.05 2.79 10.32
C VAL A 115 -13.41 2.24 9.90
N ARG A 116 -14.31 1.94 10.83
CA ARG A 116 -15.69 1.51 10.52
C ARG A 116 -16.45 2.56 9.73
N ALA A 117 -16.25 3.83 10.03
CA ALA A 117 -16.94 4.92 9.33
C ALA A 117 -16.56 5.05 7.85
N VAL A 118 -15.37 4.60 7.45
CA VAL A 118 -14.90 4.63 6.05
C VAL A 118 -14.96 3.26 5.36
N CYS A 119 -15.18 2.19 6.11
CA CYS A 119 -15.29 0.84 5.57
C CYS A 119 -16.66 0.65 4.90
N PRO A 120 -16.75 0.17 3.65
CA PRO A 120 -18.01 -0.01 2.94
C PRO A 120 -18.80 -1.26 3.39
N TYR A 121 -18.29 -2.01 4.36
CA TYR A 121 -18.92 -3.22 4.92
C TYR A 121 -18.75 -3.28 6.43
N GLU A 122 -19.71 -3.90 7.09
CA GLU A 122 -19.62 -4.17 8.53
C GLU A 122 -18.68 -5.33 8.82
N PHE A 123 -17.94 -5.23 9.92
CA PHE A 123 -17.08 -6.30 10.42
C PHE A 123 -17.12 -6.38 11.96
N PRO A 124 -17.09 -7.60 12.54
CA PRO A 124 -17.17 -7.80 13.98
C PRO A 124 -15.82 -7.52 14.68
N ASP A 125 -15.88 -7.34 16.00
CA ASP A 125 -14.69 -7.16 16.87
C ASP A 125 -13.74 -8.36 16.90
N SER A 126 -14.20 -9.53 16.44
CA SER A 126 -13.34 -10.71 16.27
C SER A 126 -12.32 -10.57 15.14
N HIS A 127 -12.56 -9.66 14.19
CA HIS A 127 -11.57 -9.33 13.16
C HIS A 127 -10.39 -8.58 13.75
N TRP A 128 -9.28 -8.59 13.04
CA TRP A 128 -8.06 -7.91 13.47
C TRP A 128 -7.84 -6.68 12.61
N LEU A 129 -7.67 -5.55 13.26
CA LEU A 129 -7.32 -4.31 12.61
C LEU A 129 -5.80 -4.10 12.67
N PHE A 130 -5.20 -3.82 11.52
CA PHE A 130 -3.78 -3.47 11.43
C PHE A 130 -3.63 -2.10 10.79
N GLU A 131 -2.82 -1.27 11.42
CA GLU A 131 -2.25 -0.08 10.80
C GLU A 131 -1.03 -0.50 9.98
N LEU A 132 -0.92 0.02 8.77
CA LEU A 132 0.20 -0.17 7.87
C LEU A 132 1.10 1.07 7.93
N GLU A 133 2.10 1.03 8.81
CA GLU A 133 3.11 2.08 8.93
C GLU A 133 4.09 1.99 7.75
N ILE A 134 4.43 3.13 7.13
CA ILE A 134 5.13 3.19 5.84
C ILE A 134 6.62 3.41 6.05
N GLU A 135 7.45 2.54 5.50
CA GLU A 135 8.92 2.65 5.45
C GLU A 135 9.41 3.18 4.10
N GLY A 136 8.62 3.00 3.05
CA GLY A 136 8.93 3.49 1.72
C GLY A 136 7.79 3.30 0.73
N ALA A 137 7.85 4.07 -0.34
CA ALA A 137 6.93 3.95 -1.47
C ALA A 137 7.70 4.01 -2.79
N LEU A 138 7.21 3.27 -3.79
CA LEU A 138 7.73 3.26 -5.15
C LEU A 138 6.56 3.37 -6.12
N THR A 139 6.68 4.25 -7.09
CA THR A 139 5.76 4.32 -8.22
C THR A 139 6.45 3.99 -9.52
N SER A 140 5.69 3.42 -10.45
CA SER A 140 6.08 3.28 -11.86
C SER A 140 4.99 3.90 -12.71
N VAL A 141 5.39 4.76 -13.65
CA VAL A 141 4.54 5.31 -14.72
C VAL A 141 5.19 4.93 -16.03
N TRP A 142 4.43 4.33 -16.93
CA TRP A 142 4.95 3.88 -18.21
C TRP A 142 4.70 4.91 -19.31
N ASP A 143 5.62 5.02 -20.26
CA ASP A 143 5.34 5.73 -21.50
C ASP A 143 4.11 5.12 -22.18
N PRO A 144 3.35 5.90 -22.97
CA PRO A 144 2.16 5.41 -23.66
C PRO A 144 2.41 4.13 -24.47
N ILE A 145 1.41 3.26 -24.55
CA ILE A 145 1.48 2.03 -25.35
C ILE A 145 1.77 2.40 -26.81
N GLY A 146 2.78 1.75 -27.39
CA GLY A 146 3.23 2.02 -28.76
C GLY A 146 4.29 3.12 -28.90
N ALA A 147 4.66 3.82 -27.83
CA ALA A 147 5.76 4.78 -27.88
C ALA A 147 7.10 4.08 -28.21
N PRO A 148 7.93 4.62 -29.12
CA PRO A 148 9.24 4.06 -29.42
C PRO A 148 10.13 4.03 -28.18
N GLY A 149 10.67 2.85 -27.84
CA GLY A 149 11.55 2.69 -26.68
C GLY A 149 10.86 2.88 -25.34
N ARG A 150 9.56 2.53 -25.26
CA ARG A 150 8.71 2.60 -24.05
C ARG A 150 9.45 2.23 -22.78
N ARG A 151 9.41 3.08 -21.76
CA ARG A 151 10.12 2.92 -20.48
C ARG A 151 9.20 3.20 -19.31
N ALA A 152 9.56 2.62 -18.16
CA ALA A 152 8.96 2.98 -16.88
C ALA A 152 9.73 4.15 -16.25
N HIS A 153 9.01 5.19 -15.87
CA HIS A 153 9.51 6.29 -15.05
C HIS A 153 9.16 6.00 -13.60
N ARG A 154 10.19 5.89 -12.76
CA ARG A 154 10.02 5.50 -11.36
C ARG A 154 10.34 6.65 -10.43
N LEU A 155 9.54 6.79 -9.39
CA LEU A 155 9.80 7.65 -8.25
C LEU A 155 9.78 6.81 -6.98
N ALA A 156 10.69 7.12 -6.07
CA ALA A 156 10.76 6.51 -4.75
C ALA A 156 10.58 7.59 -3.67
N TRP A 157 10.12 7.17 -2.51
CA TRP A 157 10.03 8.01 -1.32
C TRP A 157 10.36 7.20 -0.07
N ARG A 158 11.00 7.87 0.90
CA ARG A 158 11.20 7.36 2.26
C ARG A 158 10.90 8.46 3.28
N PRO A 159 10.54 8.11 4.51
CA PRO A 159 10.28 9.08 5.58
C PRO A 159 11.45 10.06 5.78
N GLY A 160 11.14 11.36 5.75
CA GLY A 160 12.13 12.43 5.86
C GLY A 160 12.80 12.84 4.55
N GLU A 161 12.45 12.22 3.43
CA GLU A 161 12.93 12.61 2.09
C GLU A 161 11.79 13.22 1.26
N ALA A 162 12.12 13.99 0.23
CA ALA A 162 11.18 14.29 -0.85
C ALA A 162 11.16 13.12 -1.86
N GLU A 163 10.12 13.03 -2.67
CA GLU A 163 10.09 12.03 -3.75
C GLU A 163 11.25 12.24 -4.74
N HIS A 164 11.92 11.17 -5.11
CA HIS A 164 13.11 11.18 -5.98
C HIS A 164 13.15 9.96 -6.90
N PRO A 165 13.92 9.97 -8.01
CA PRO A 165 14.20 8.76 -8.77
C PRO A 165 14.80 7.68 -7.86
N PRO A 166 14.46 6.36 -8.05
CA PRO A 166 15.03 5.31 -7.23
C PRO A 166 16.56 5.31 -7.34
N ARG A 167 17.22 5.22 -6.21
CA ARG A 167 18.68 5.03 -6.18
C ARG A 167 18.96 3.68 -6.82
N ASN A 168 19.85 3.63 -7.80
CA ASN A 168 20.20 2.38 -8.48
C ASN A 168 20.76 1.39 -7.45
N GLU A 169 19.99 0.38 -7.11
CA GLU A 169 20.46 -0.79 -6.34
C GLU A 169 21.34 -1.74 -7.19
N ALA A 170 21.68 -1.31 -8.41
CA ALA A 170 22.45 -2.10 -9.39
C ALA A 170 23.91 -2.41 -8.96
N THR A 171 24.35 -1.95 -7.80
CA THR A 171 25.71 -2.24 -7.28
C THR A 171 25.74 -3.23 -6.11
N ALA A 172 24.60 -3.80 -5.70
CA ALA A 172 24.56 -4.72 -4.56
C ALA A 172 24.65 -6.22 -4.93
N PHE A 173 24.70 -6.56 -6.21
CA PHE A 173 24.86 -7.94 -6.70
C PHE A 173 26.06 -8.00 -7.66
N GLY A 174 27.25 -7.75 -7.12
CA GLY A 174 28.52 -8.05 -7.73
C GLY A 174 29.15 -9.23 -7.03
#